data_a3fcc1ffb0f4a97eec70e492e8c382d0
#
_entry.id   a3fcc1ffb0f4a97eec70e492e8c382d0
#
_cell.length_a   1.000
_cell.length_b   1.000
_cell.length_c   1.000
_cell.angle_alpha   90.00
_cell.angle_beta   90.00
_cell.angle_gamma   90.00
#
_symmetry.space_group_name_H-M   'P 1'
#
loop_
_entity.id
_entity.type
_entity.pdbx_description
1 polymer ?
#
loop_
_entity_poly.entity_id
_entity_poly.type
_entity_poly.pdbx_seq_one_letter_code
_entity_poly.pdbx_strand_id
1 'polypeptide(L)'
;MGSHELYDVEHALLQALQRQDLDTLTASLADDFLITTAGWITEPADKPTWLAGLAEYELDEFELRLLAARRYDNVAVVLAESAQKGSRSGERWEHTFRYTDVWLRGNAGWLLAVRHASIVRPARGGTSSVR
;
A
#
# COMPACT_ATOMS: atom_id res chain seq x y z
N MET A 1 -3.35 -19.92 -7.15
CA MET A 1 -2.69 -20.08 -6.10
C MET A 1 -1.96 -18.89 -5.69
N GLY A 2 -0.89 -18.51 -6.32
CA GLY A 2 -0.12 -17.38 -5.90
C GLY A 2 -0.90 -16.11 -5.73
N SER A 3 -1.86 -15.79 -6.62
CA SER A 3 -2.57 -14.52 -6.49
C SER A 3 -3.53 -14.51 -5.32
N HIS A 4 -4.07 -15.67 -4.93
CA HIS A 4 -4.94 -15.75 -3.77
C HIS A 4 -4.18 -15.44 -2.49
N GLU A 5 -3.02 -16.02 -2.36
CA GLU A 5 -2.14 -15.78 -1.22
C GLU A 5 -1.68 -14.31 -1.19
N LEU A 6 -1.35 -13.77 -2.36
CA LEU A 6 -0.88 -12.38 -2.44
C LEU A 6 -2.01 -11.39 -2.16
N TYR A 7 -3.23 -11.71 -2.55
CA TYR A 7 -4.37 -10.89 -2.14
C TYR A 7 -4.48 -10.86 -0.63
N ASP A 8 -4.31 -12.01 0.01
CA ASP A 8 -4.45 -12.09 1.46
C ASP A 8 -3.40 -11.25 2.18
N VAL A 9 -2.15 -11.24 1.71
CA VAL A 9 -1.12 -10.42 2.37
C VAL A 9 -1.37 -8.93 2.15
N GLU A 10 -1.85 -8.54 0.96
CA GLU A 10 -2.21 -7.15 0.71
C GLU A 10 -3.37 -6.72 1.60
N HIS A 11 -4.38 -7.58 1.71
CA HIS A 11 -5.55 -7.29 2.53
C HIS A 11 -5.17 -7.20 4.00
N ALA A 12 -4.32 -8.10 4.46
CA ALA A 12 -3.89 -8.09 5.86
C ALA A 12 -3.12 -6.81 6.20
N LEU A 13 -2.33 -6.29 5.26
CA LEU A 13 -1.61 -5.05 5.47
C LEU A 13 -2.60 -3.88 5.62
N LEU A 14 -3.60 -3.82 4.76
CA LEU A 14 -4.62 -2.76 4.86
C LEU A 14 -5.43 -2.88 6.14
N GLN A 15 -5.74 -4.10 6.57
CA GLN A 15 -6.42 -4.29 7.84
C GLN A 15 -5.59 -3.81 9.02
N ALA A 16 -4.29 -4.07 8.98
CA ALA A 16 -3.39 -3.60 10.03
C ALA A 16 -3.34 -2.08 10.06
N LEU A 17 -3.36 -1.44 8.88
CA LEU A 17 -3.45 0.02 8.82
C LEU A 17 -4.75 0.52 9.42
N GLN A 18 -5.86 -0.13 9.08
CA GLN A 18 -7.18 0.26 9.56
C GLN A 18 -7.26 0.14 11.08
N ARG A 19 -6.65 -0.88 11.64
CA ARG A 19 -6.67 -1.13 13.08
C ARG A 19 -5.56 -0.42 13.82
N GLN A 20 -4.68 0.24 13.10
CA GLN A 20 -3.48 0.88 13.65
C GLN A 20 -2.66 -0.10 14.47
N ASP A 21 -2.52 -1.30 13.94
CA ASP A 21 -1.80 -2.39 14.57
C ASP A 21 -0.32 -2.29 14.19
N LEU A 22 0.41 -1.50 14.95
CA LEU A 22 1.82 -1.22 14.65
C LEU A 22 2.70 -2.46 14.70
N ASP A 23 2.40 -3.39 15.59
CA ASP A 23 3.20 -4.61 15.69
C ASP A 23 3.09 -5.43 14.41
N THR A 24 1.86 -5.61 13.91
CA THR A 24 1.66 -6.34 12.65
C THR A 24 2.28 -5.58 11.48
N LEU A 25 2.11 -4.25 11.44
CA LEU A 25 2.71 -3.46 10.37
C LEU A 25 4.23 -3.59 10.38
N THR A 26 4.84 -3.48 11.54
CA THR A 26 6.28 -3.61 11.68
C THR A 26 6.75 -4.98 11.20
N ALA A 27 6.04 -6.03 11.58
CA ALA A 27 6.41 -7.39 11.20
C ALA A 27 6.16 -7.69 9.72
N SER A 28 5.32 -6.89 9.06
CA SER A 28 4.98 -7.10 7.65
C SER A 28 5.97 -6.45 6.69
N LEU A 29 6.85 -5.60 7.19
CA LEU A 29 7.77 -4.86 6.33
C LEU A 29 9.18 -5.41 6.45
N ALA A 30 9.88 -5.49 5.33
CA ALA A 30 11.30 -5.83 5.33
C ALA A 30 12.08 -4.76 6.09
N ASP A 31 13.22 -5.14 6.66
CA ASP A 31 14.04 -4.18 7.41
C ASP A 31 14.49 -3.01 6.55
N ASP A 32 14.74 -3.26 5.27
CA ASP A 32 15.18 -2.23 4.34
C ASP A 32 14.04 -1.72 3.46
N PHE A 33 12.81 -1.79 3.96
CA PHE A 33 11.64 -1.32 3.23
C PHE A 33 11.77 0.12 2.78
N LEU A 34 11.30 0.40 1.56
CA LEU A 34 11.24 1.76 1.02
C LEU A 34 9.88 1.99 0.38
N ILE A 35 9.38 3.20 0.52
CA ILE A 35 8.14 3.61 -0.15
C ILE A 35 8.36 4.94 -0.84
N THR A 36 7.84 5.03 -2.07
CA THR A 36 7.76 6.30 -2.80
C THR A 36 6.31 6.61 -3.11
N THR A 37 5.99 7.88 -3.19
CA THR A 37 4.65 8.31 -3.57
C THR A 37 4.75 9.42 -4.61
N ALA A 38 3.84 9.39 -5.56
CA ALA A 38 3.81 10.43 -6.58
C ALA A 38 3.22 11.70 -5.97
N GLY A 39 3.98 12.78 -6.03
CA GLY A 39 3.47 14.11 -5.68
C GLY A 39 3.56 14.52 -4.22
N TRP A 40 3.89 13.61 -3.32
CA TRP A 40 3.93 13.96 -1.90
C TRP A 40 5.31 14.02 -1.30
N ILE A 41 6.11 13.03 -1.62
CA ILE A 41 7.43 12.86 -1.01
C ILE A 41 8.44 12.90 -2.11
N THR A 42 9.47 13.70 -1.94
CA THR A 42 10.50 13.82 -2.95
C THR A 42 11.58 12.74 -2.81
N GLU A 43 11.68 12.15 -1.62
CA GLU A 43 12.68 11.12 -1.36
C GLU A 43 11.98 9.86 -0.87
N PRO A 44 12.55 8.67 -1.13
CA PRO A 44 11.97 7.45 -0.58
C PRO A 44 11.96 7.50 0.94
N ALA A 45 10.90 7.02 1.54
CA ALA A 45 10.81 6.92 2.99
C ALA A 45 11.16 5.51 3.42
N ASP A 46 11.96 5.39 4.48
CA ASP A 46 12.34 4.09 5.01
C ASP A 46 11.29 3.60 6.02
N LYS A 47 11.53 2.40 6.54
CA LYS A 47 10.59 1.74 7.44
C LYS A 47 10.27 2.58 8.67
N PRO A 48 11.26 3.08 9.44
CA PRO A 48 10.92 3.90 10.62
C PRO A 48 10.18 5.17 10.26
N THR A 49 10.56 5.80 9.15
CA THR A 49 9.91 7.05 8.72
C THR A 49 8.45 6.82 8.37
N TRP A 50 8.17 5.75 7.62
CA TRP A 50 6.80 5.45 7.23
C TRP A 50 5.95 5.09 8.44
N LEU A 51 6.48 4.24 9.34
CA LEU A 51 5.74 3.85 10.53
C LEU A 51 5.43 5.05 11.42
N ALA A 52 6.38 5.98 11.56
CA ALA A 52 6.15 7.18 12.36
C ALA A 52 5.04 8.04 11.76
N GLY A 53 4.96 8.11 10.44
CA GLY A 53 3.94 8.90 9.78
C GLY A 53 2.53 8.36 9.93
N LEU A 54 2.40 7.09 10.28
CA LEU A 54 1.08 6.48 10.42
C LEU A 54 0.35 6.91 11.69
N ALA A 55 1.03 7.58 12.62
CA ALA A 55 0.39 8.01 13.85
C ALA A 55 -0.77 8.99 13.58
N GLU A 56 -0.69 9.76 12.50
CA GLU A 56 -1.73 10.74 12.17
C GLU A 56 -2.69 10.25 11.08
N TYR A 57 -2.51 9.03 10.63
CA TYR A 57 -3.23 8.49 9.49
C TYR A 57 -4.29 7.53 10.00
N GLU A 58 -5.54 7.80 9.68
CA GLU A 58 -6.65 6.91 10.06
C GLU A 58 -7.32 6.41 8.80
N LEU A 59 -7.37 5.11 8.65
CA LEU A 59 -8.05 4.46 7.53
C LEU A 59 -9.36 3.91 8.07
N ASP A 60 -10.49 4.45 7.60
CA ASP A 60 -11.80 4.03 8.09
C ASP A 60 -12.37 2.87 7.27
N GLU A 61 -12.30 3.00 5.95
CA GLU A 61 -12.87 2.01 5.03
C GLU A 61 -11.93 1.79 3.88
N PHE A 62 -11.88 0.56 3.39
CA PHE A 62 -11.12 0.28 2.19
C PHE A 62 -11.76 -0.85 1.40
N GLU A 63 -11.54 -0.81 0.09
CA GLU A 63 -11.81 -1.93 -0.80
C GLU A 63 -10.54 -2.21 -1.57
N LEU A 64 -10.19 -3.47 -1.71
CA LEU A 64 -8.94 -3.88 -2.35
C LEU A 64 -9.24 -4.66 -3.60
N ARG A 65 -8.53 -4.33 -4.68
CA ARG A 65 -8.61 -5.07 -5.94
C ARG A 65 -7.20 -5.33 -6.44
N LEU A 66 -6.91 -6.59 -6.69
CA LEU A 66 -5.64 -6.95 -7.32
C LEU A 66 -5.78 -6.76 -8.82
N LEU A 67 -4.86 -5.99 -9.41
CA LEU A 67 -4.85 -5.79 -10.86
C LEU A 67 -4.02 -6.85 -11.54
N ALA A 68 -2.89 -7.22 -10.94
CA ALA A 68 -2.00 -8.26 -11.46
C ALA A 68 -1.07 -8.71 -10.37
N ALA A 69 -0.59 -9.92 -10.48
CA ALA A 69 0.44 -10.43 -9.57
C ALA A 69 1.38 -11.33 -10.36
N ARG A 70 2.66 -11.22 -10.08
CA ARG A 70 3.69 -12.06 -10.71
C ARG A 70 4.62 -12.56 -9.62
N ARG A 71 4.92 -13.83 -9.68
CA ARG A 71 5.80 -14.45 -8.70
C ARG A 71 7.04 -14.98 -9.38
N TYR A 72 8.19 -14.67 -8.80
CA TYR A 72 9.51 -15.10 -9.28
C TYR A 72 10.25 -15.71 -8.09
N ASP A 73 10.07 -17.02 -7.88
CA ASP A 73 10.65 -17.73 -6.74
C ASP A 73 10.20 -17.07 -5.42
N ASN A 74 11.11 -16.41 -4.73
CA ASN A 74 10.83 -15.80 -3.44
C ASN A 74 10.49 -14.31 -3.55
N VAL A 75 10.20 -13.84 -4.76
CA VAL A 75 9.84 -12.44 -4.99
C VAL A 75 8.49 -12.40 -5.68
N ALA A 76 7.62 -11.52 -5.24
CA ALA A 76 6.36 -11.29 -5.93
C ALA A 76 6.19 -9.80 -6.19
N VAL A 77 5.67 -9.49 -7.36
CA VAL A 77 5.33 -8.11 -7.72
C VAL A 77 3.81 -8.06 -7.84
N VAL A 78 3.20 -7.15 -7.10
CA VAL A 78 1.74 -7.02 -7.06
C VAL A 78 1.35 -5.63 -7.49
N LEU A 79 0.42 -5.55 -8.42
CA LEU A 79 -0.23 -4.30 -8.80
C LEU A 79 -1.63 -4.34 -8.22
N ALA A 80 -1.95 -3.35 -7.38
CA ALA A 80 -3.22 -3.36 -6.67
C ALA A 80 -3.84 -1.97 -6.64
N GLU A 81 -5.12 -1.92 -6.42
CA GLU A 81 -5.84 -0.67 -6.19
C GLU A 81 -6.65 -0.79 -4.93
N SER A 82 -6.74 0.31 -4.18
CA SER A 82 -7.56 0.35 -2.99
C SER A 82 -8.31 1.67 -2.93
N ALA A 83 -9.64 1.57 -2.92
CA ALA A 83 -10.49 2.73 -2.67
C ALA A 83 -10.56 2.90 -1.16
N GLN A 84 -10.24 4.08 -0.67
CA GLN A 84 -10.08 4.31 0.77
C GLN A 84 -10.77 5.58 1.20
N LYS A 85 -11.28 5.54 2.42
CA LYS A 85 -11.79 6.73 3.13
C LYS A 85 -11.11 6.77 4.47
N GLY A 86 -10.71 7.95 4.88
CA GLY A 86 -10.04 8.10 6.15
C GLY A 86 -9.82 9.54 6.51
N SER A 87 -8.85 9.79 7.39
CA SER A 87 -8.48 11.14 7.77
C SER A 87 -7.00 11.18 8.09
N ARG A 88 -6.43 12.38 8.01
CA ARG A 88 -5.06 12.61 8.43
C ARG A 88 -5.05 13.90 9.23
N SER A 89 -4.58 13.81 10.46
CA SER A 89 -4.57 14.94 11.38
C SER A 89 -5.94 15.62 11.45
N GLY A 90 -7.00 14.82 11.43
CA GLY A 90 -8.36 15.33 11.53
C GLY A 90 -9.01 15.75 10.24
N GLU A 91 -8.26 15.82 9.14
CA GLU A 91 -8.80 16.20 7.85
C GLU A 91 -9.20 14.96 7.06
N ARG A 92 -10.46 14.95 6.64
CA ARG A 92 -10.99 13.77 5.94
C ARG A 92 -10.56 13.77 4.49
N TRP A 93 -10.36 12.55 3.97
CA TRP A 93 -10.01 12.36 2.57
C TRP A 93 -10.71 11.12 2.05
N GLU A 94 -10.84 11.06 0.73
CA GLU A 94 -11.37 9.90 0.03
C GLU A 94 -10.61 9.79 -1.27
N HIS A 95 -9.87 8.69 -1.45
CA HIS A 95 -9.00 8.49 -2.62
C HIS A 95 -9.01 7.05 -3.04
N THR A 96 -8.68 6.82 -4.30
CA THR A 96 -8.29 5.49 -4.76
C THR A 96 -6.79 5.52 -4.98
N PHE A 97 -6.10 4.62 -4.32
CA PHE A 97 -4.65 4.50 -4.45
C PHE A 97 -4.32 3.34 -5.36
N ARG A 98 -3.25 3.50 -6.10
CA ARG A 98 -2.68 2.40 -6.89
C ARG A 98 -1.31 2.10 -6.34
N TYR A 99 -1.06 0.81 -6.11
CA TYR A 99 0.19 0.36 -5.52
C TYR A 99 0.93 -0.54 -6.49
N THR A 100 2.25 -0.35 -6.54
CA THR A 100 3.16 -1.37 -7.07
C THR A 100 3.96 -1.84 -5.87
N ASP A 101 3.80 -3.10 -5.51
CA ASP A 101 4.40 -3.66 -4.31
C ASP A 101 5.33 -4.79 -4.67
N VAL A 102 6.50 -4.82 -4.05
CA VAL A 102 7.45 -5.92 -4.17
C VAL A 102 7.50 -6.62 -2.82
N TRP A 103 7.13 -7.89 -2.82
CA TRP A 103 7.11 -8.74 -1.63
C TRP A 103 8.22 -9.76 -1.72
N LEU A 104 8.88 -10.00 -0.59
CA LEU A 104 9.94 -11.01 -0.47
C LEU A 104 9.46 -12.11 0.46
N ARG A 105 9.64 -13.36 0.04
CA ARG A 105 9.25 -14.48 0.88
C ARG A 105 10.41 -14.89 1.78
N GLY A 106 10.18 -14.79 3.08
CA GLY A 106 11.15 -15.23 4.08
C GLY A 106 10.63 -16.43 4.83
N ASN A 107 11.32 -16.78 5.92
CA ASN A 107 10.96 -17.94 6.72
C ASN A 107 9.60 -17.79 7.39
N ALA A 108 9.25 -16.55 7.76
CA ALA A 108 8.00 -16.29 8.48
C ALA A 108 6.89 -15.82 7.57
N GLY A 109 7.09 -15.81 6.25
CA GLY A 109 6.08 -15.40 5.31
C GLY A 109 6.55 -14.27 4.41
N TRP A 110 5.60 -13.57 3.82
CA TRP A 110 5.90 -12.49 2.87
C TRP A 110 6.18 -11.19 3.62
N LEU A 111 7.23 -10.47 3.20
CA LEU A 111 7.56 -9.15 3.72
C LEU A 111 7.52 -8.14 2.58
N LEU A 112 6.91 -6.99 2.83
CA LEU A 112 6.87 -5.92 1.83
C LEU A 112 8.20 -5.19 1.83
N ALA A 113 8.88 -5.22 0.69
CA ALA A 113 10.20 -4.61 0.56
C ALA A 113 10.15 -3.23 -0.07
N VAL A 114 9.30 -3.04 -1.08
CA VAL A 114 9.19 -1.77 -1.78
C VAL A 114 7.73 -1.54 -2.11
N ARG A 115 7.29 -0.31 -1.94
CA ARG A 115 5.97 0.12 -2.40
C ARG A 115 6.10 1.43 -3.14
N HIS A 116 5.42 1.53 -4.26
CA HIS A 116 5.15 2.82 -4.87
C HIS A 116 3.65 3.04 -4.84
N ALA A 117 3.20 4.19 -4.36
CA ALA A 117 1.79 4.51 -4.26
C ALA A 117 1.50 5.80 -5.01
N SER A 118 0.37 5.82 -5.72
CA SER A 118 -0.10 7.02 -6.38
C SER A 118 -1.61 7.10 -6.23
N ILE A 119 -2.13 8.31 -6.34
CA ILE A 119 -3.57 8.52 -6.32
C ILE A 119 -4.09 8.41 -7.75
N VAL A 120 -5.11 7.57 -7.92
CA VAL A 120 -5.77 7.44 -9.22
C VAL A 120 -6.80 8.56 -9.31
N ARG A 121 -6.70 9.38 -10.35
CA ARG A 121 -7.66 10.44 -10.54
C ARG A 121 -8.70 9.98 -11.56
N PRO A 122 -9.97 10.09 -11.22
CA PRO A 122 -11.00 9.69 -12.19
C PRO A 122 -10.95 10.59 -13.41
N ALA A 123 -11.30 10.02 -14.55
CA ALA A 123 -11.41 10.80 -15.77
C ALA A 123 -12.51 11.85 -15.60
N ARG A 124 -12.23 13.07 -16.02
CA ARG A 124 -13.27 14.06 -16.02
C ARG A 124 -14.13 13.86 -17.22
N GLY A 125 -15.39 13.96 -17.05
CA GLY A 125 -16.29 13.77 -18.17
C GLY A 125 -15.88 14.65 -19.34
N GLY A 126 -15.48 14.04 -20.42
CA GLY A 126 -15.11 14.72 -21.63
C GLY A 126 -13.80 15.46 -21.61
N THR A 127 -13.22 15.62 -20.48
CA THR A 127 -12.00 16.35 -20.49
C THR A 127 -10.88 15.41 -20.27
N SER A 128 -10.41 15.07 -20.28
CA SER A 128 -9.64 14.36 -19.99
C SER A 128 -8.53 14.28 -19.95
N SER A 129 -8.48 14.55 -19.77
CA SER A 129 -7.90 14.53 -19.60
C SER A 129 -6.94 14.11 -19.73
N VAL A 130 -6.50 14.40 -19.96
CA VAL A 130 -5.86 14.05 -20.11
C VAL A 130 -4.95 13.83 -19.92
N ARG A 131 -4.44 13.72 -19.76
CA ARG A 131 -3.76 13.49 -19.44
C ARG A 131 -2.84 13.52 -19.65
#